data_3c00d8b5529d98ccb5732922168eedda
#
_entry.id   3c00d8b5529d98ccb5732922168eedda
#
_cell.length_a   1.000
_cell.length_b   1.000
_cell.length_c   1.000
_cell.angle_alpha   90.00
_cell.angle_beta   90.00
_cell.angle_gamma   90.00
#
_symmetry.space_group_name_H-M   'P 1'
#
loop_
_entity.id
_entity.type
_entity.pdbx_description
1 polymer ?
#
loop_
_entity_poly.entity_id
_entity_poly.type
_entity_poly.pdbx_seq_one_letter_code
_entity_poly.pdbx_strand_id
1 'polypeptide(L)'
;VNCVYMSTPVTYGRGLGVVCAVGMDTEIGKIASALDEAEEELTPLQKVLAKLSKSLGLITLAVVIAVFIADLVWIFIDGRGGEIEAYIETVLSSISLAVAAIPEGLPAVVTIVLAIGVQKMVKANTIVRKLPSVETLGAVSVVCSDKTGTLTQNKMTVVEAYADGKIIDRKDFASADMPQLKLLAEGMCLCSNATVEEGVYGDPTEIALVNFAMELGMKKSELESASPRVDELPFDSDRKMMTTVHAREGKKIGFTKGALDSILKHTTHIMENGAIRPITD
;
A
#
# COMPACT_ATOMS: atom_id res chain seq x y z
N VAL A 1 3.25 26.53 9.12
CA VAL A 1 2.48 25.41 9.69
C VAL A 1 3.01 25.20 11.11
N ASN A 2 2.13 25.19 12.10
CA ASN A 2 2.49 25.13 13.52
C ASN A 2 1.90 23.89 14.23
N CYS A 3 1.43 22.91 13.47
CA CYS A 3 0.89 21.66 13.98
C CYS A 3 1.67 20.46 13.42
N VAL A 4 1.79 19.43 14.24
CA VAL A 4 2.26 18.10 13.87
C VAL A 4 1.16 17.09 14.15
N TYR A 5 1.08 16.05 13.33
CA TYR A 5 0.00 15.08 13.40
C TYR A 5 0.53 13.70 13.80
N MET A 6 -0.23 13.00 14.64
CA MET A 6 0.07 11.62 15.01
C MET A 6 0.20 10.75 13.74
N SER A 7 1.12 9.78 13.76
CA SER A 7 1.43 8.86 12.66
C SER A 7 2.09 9.52 11.43
N THR A 8 2.58 10.75 11.53
CA THR A 8 3.44 11.34 10.50
C THR A 8 4.90 11.30 10.95
N PRO A 9 5.83 10.83 10.10
CA PRO A 9 7.25 10.81 10.43
C PRO A 9 7.85 12.23 10.41
N VAL A 10 8.73 12.52 11.36
CA VAL A 10 9.60 13.70 11.29
C VAL A 10 10.78 13.35 10.40
N THR A 11 10.87 13.97 9.23
CA THR A 11 11.91 13.67 8.24
C THR A 11 13.19 14.45 8.49
N TYR A 12 13.11 15.57 9.20
CA TYR A 12 14.26 16.42 9.50
C TYR A 12 13.99 17.33 10.71
N GLY A 13 15.05 17.64 11.46
CA GLY A 13 15.01 18.60 12.56
C GLY A 13 14.41 18.04 13.86
N ARG A 14 14.23 18.94 14.82
CA ARG A 14 13.66 18.69 16.13
C ARG A 14 12.79 19.86 16.56
N GLY A 15 11.79 19.61 17.37
CA GLY A 15 10.92 20.66 17.88
C GLY A 15 10.32 20.27 19.24
N LEU A 16 9.69 21.24 19.86
CA LEU A 16 8.90 21.07 21.07
C LEU A 16 7.44 21.33 20.71
N GLY A 17 6.55 20.46 21.15
CA GLY A 17 5.11 20.61 20.92
C GLY A 17 4.31 20.37 22.17
N VAL A 18 3.10 20.93 22.21
CA VAL A 18 2.09 20.68 23.24
C VAL A 18 1.05 19.74 22.63
N VAL A 19 0.73 18.65 23.35
CA VAL A 19 -0.31 17.72 22.92
C VAL A 19 -1.68 18.39 23.09
N CYS A 20 -2.41 18.54 21.98
CA CYS A 20 -3.72 19.20 21.93
C CYS A 20 -4.89 18.21 21.85
N ALA A 21 -4.65 16.99 21.34
CA ALA A 21 -5.66 15.95 21.19
C ALA A 21 -5.03 14.56 21.37
N VAL A 22 -5.81 13.61 21.89
CA VAL A 22 -5.38 12.23 22.15
C VAL A 22 -6.43 11.22 21.65
N GLY A 23 -6.01 10.00 21.37
CA GLY A 23 -6.93 8.92 20.98
C GLY A 23 -7.77 9.27 19.76
N MET A 24 -9.08 9.08 19.87
CA MET A 24 -10.04 9.32 18.77
C MET A 24 -10.25 10.80 18.44
N ASP A 25 -9.85 11.73 19.31
CA ASP A 25 -9.93 13.16 19.02
C ASP A 25 -8.81 13.67 18.13
N THR A 26 -7.78 12.85 17.89
CA THR A 26 -6.72 13.16 16.93
C THR A 26 -7.25 13.07 15.48
N GLU A 27 -6.55 13.71 14.52
CA GLU A 27 -6.96 13.65 13.11
C GLU A 27 -6.96 12.19 12.58
N ILE A 28 -6.00 11.36 12.98
CA ILE A 28 -6.01 9.93 12.62
C ILE A 28 -7.14 9.17 13.31
N GLY A 29 -7.52 9.58 14.54
CA GLY A 29 -8.67 9.02 15.25
C GLY A 29 -9.99 9.32 14.52
N LYS A 30 -10.17 10.55 14.05
CA LYS A 30 -11.35 10.95 13.25
C LYS A 30 -11.44 10.16 11.95
N ILE A 31 -10.30 9.91 11.27
CA ILE A 31 -10.24 9.05 10.07
C ILE A 31 -10.64 7.62 10.43
N ALA A 32 -10.15 7.09 11.54
CA ALA A 32 -10.49 5.74 12.00
C ALA A 32 -11.99 5.62 12.30
N SER A 33 -12.61 6.60 12.99
CA SER A 33 -14.05 6.63 13.21
C SER A 33 -14.85 6.67 11.91
N ALA A 34 -14.45 7.51 10.96
CA ALA A 34 -15.12 7.61 9.67
C ALA A 34 -15.02 6.31 8.84
N LEU A 35 -13.92 5.56 8.98
CA LEU A 35 -13.77 4.25 8.36
C LEU A 35 -14.61 3.16 9.03
N ASP A 36 -14.80 3.25 10.36
CA ASP A 36 -15.60 2.31 11.13
C ASP A 36 -17.12 2.53 10.93
N GLU A 37 -17.51 3.79 10.73
CA GLU A 37 -18.88 4.20 10.43
C GLU A 37 -19.28 3.93 8.95
N ALA A 38 -18.34 3.65 8.08
CA ALA A 38 -18.62 3.35 6.68
C ALA A 38 -19.42 2.03 6.57
N GLU A 39 -20.65 2.13 6.06
CA GLU A 39 -21.51 0.97 5.84
C GLU A 39 -20.85 -0.05 4.90
N GLU A 40 -20.95 -1.32 5.28
CA GLU A 40 -20.47 -2.41 4.44
C GLU A 40 -21.41 -2.60 3.25
N GLU A 41 -20.96 -2.30 2.06
CA GLU A 41 -21.70 -2.60 0.86
C GLU A 41 -21.87 -4.13 0.67
N LEU A 42 -23.08 -4.54 0.28
CA LEU A 42 -23.34 -5.92 -0.08
C LEU A 42 -22.48 -6.35 -1.28
N THR A 43 -21.90 -7.53 -1.21
CA THR A 43 -21.14 -8.10 -2.32
C THR A 43 -22.03 -8.37 -3.54
N PRO A 44 -21.47 -8.49 -4.75
CA PRO A 44 -22.21 -8.86 -5.95
C PRO A 44 -23.05 -10.13 -5.77
N LEU A 45 -22.48 -11.16 -5.14
CA LEU A 45 -23.18 -12.42 -4.85
C LEU A 45 -24.35 -12.21 -3.88
N GLN A 46 -24.13 -11.45 -2.80
CA GLN A 46 -25.20 -11.14 -1.84
C GLN A 46 -26.36 -10.40 -2.51
N LYS A 47 -26.06 -9.43 -3.41
CA LYS A 47 -27.08 -8.71 -4.20
C LYS A 47 -27.86 -9.68 -5.11
N VAL A 48 -27.17 -10.59 -5.78
CA VAL A 48 -27.82 -11.62 -6.64
C VAL A 48 -28.65 -12.59 -5.81
N LEU A 49 -28.11 -13.08 -4.68
CA LEU A 49 -28.85 -14.01 -3.79
C LEU A 49 -30.09 -13.35 -3.19
N ALA A 50 -30.00 -12.11 -2.75
CA ALA A 50 -31.16 -11.36 -2.23
C ALA A 50 -32.26 -11.22 -3.30
N LYS A 51 -31.88 -10.92 -4.55
CA LYS A 51 -32.81 -10.84 -5.69
C LYS A 51 -33.44 -12.20 -5.99
N LEU A 52 -32.65 -13.27 -5.99
CA LEU A 52 -33.12 -14.66 -6.20
C LEU A 52 -34.09 -15.08 -5.09
N SER A 53 -33.72 -14.85 -3.83
CA SER A 53 -34.59 -15.18 -2.67
C SER A 53 -35.93 -14.44 -2.73
N LYS A 54 -35.90 -13.15 -3.11
CA LYS A 54 -37.14 -12.36 -3.29
C LYS A 54 -38.00 -12.91 -4.42
N SER A 55 -37.41 -13.29 -5.54
CA SER A 55 -38.13 -13.87 -6.68
C SER A 55 -38.72 -15.24 -6.35
N LEU A 56 -37.93 -16.13 -5.73
CA LEU A 56 -38.38 -17.43 -5.29
C LEU A 56 -39.48 -17.32 -4.24
N GLY A 57 -39.34 -16.42 -3.27
CA GLY A 57 -40.36 -16.17 -2.26
C GLY A 57 -41.71 -15.74 -2.85
N LEU A 58 -41.68 -14.87 -3.88
CA LEU A 58 -42.87 -14.42 -4.55
C LEU A 58 -43.54 -15.56 -5.34
N ILE A 59 -42.74 -16.37 -6.06
CA ILE A 59 -43.26 -17.57 -6.78
C ILE A 59 -43.84 -18.57 -5.83
N THR A 60 -43.14 -18.88 -4.74
CA THR A 60 -43.62 -19.79 -3.68
C THR A 60 -44.96 -19.32 -3.10
N LEU A 61 -45.05 -18.04 -2.74
CA LEU A 61 -46.28 -17.46 -2.22
C LEU A 61 -47.43 -17.59 -3.20
N ALA A 62 -47.20 -17.36 -4.48
CA ALA A 62 -48.22 -17.50 -5.53
C ALA A 62 -48.68 -18.98 -5.66
N VAL A 63 -47.75 -19.94 -5.62
CA VAL A 63 -48.05 -21.36 -5.69
C VAL A 63 -48.83 -21.83 -4.46
N VAL A 64 -48.40 -21.43 -3.26
CA VAL A 64 -49.08 -21.76 -2.00
C VAL A 64 -50.51 -21.23 -2.00
N ILE A 65 -50.71 -19.98 -2.43
CA ILE A 65 -52.08 -19.42 -2.54
C ILE A 65 -52.91 -20.16 -3.57
N ALA A 66 -52.34 -20.53 -4.72
CA ALA A 66 -53.05 -21.26 -5.75
C ALA A 66 -53.48 -22.67 -5.26
N VAL A 67 -52.58 -23.39 -4.57
CA VAL A 67 -52.87 -24.72 -3.99
C VAL A 67 -53.94 -24.60 -2.88
N PHE A 68 -53.78 -23.58 -1.99
CA PHE A 68 -54.75 -23.34 -0.93
C PHE A 68 -56.17 -23.09 -1.49
N ILE A 69 -56.27 -22.27 -2.54
CA ILE A 69 -57.57 -22.00 -3.20
C ILE A 69 -58.11 -23.28 -3.88
N ALA A 70 -57.25 -24.06 -4.54
CA ALA A 70 -57.66 -25.30 -5.19
C ALA A 70 -58.19 -26.33 -4.17
N ASP A 71 -57.52 -26.48 -3.04
CA ASP A 71 -57.92 -27.35 -1.96
C ASP A 71 -59.27 -26.91 -1.34
N LEU A 72 -59.43 -25.59 -1.12
CA LEU A 72 -60.73 -25.05 -0.66
C LEU A 72 -61.86 -25.34 -1.64
N VAL A 73 -61.65 -25.14 -2.94
CA VAL A 73 -62.65 -25.44 -3.98
C VAL A 73 -62.97 -26.94 -3.98
N TRP A 74 -61.97 -27.81 -3.82
CA TRP A 74 -62.14 -29.25 -3.75
C TRP A 74 -63.02 -29.70 -2.57
N ILE A 75 -62.85 -29.14 -1.35
CA ILE A 75 -63.62 -29.33 -0.17
C ILE A 75 -65.10 -29.05 -0.46
N PHE A 76 -65.41 -27.99 -1.19
CA PHE A 76 -66.83 -27.70 -1.57
C PHE A 76 -67.37 -28.66 -2.60
N ILE A 77 -66.57 -29.08 -3.59
CA ILE A 77 -67.03 -30.05 -4.63
C ILE A 77 -67.24 -31.42 -4.07
N ASP A 78 -66.40 -31.89 -3.11
CA ASP A 78 -66.42 -33.18 -2.50
C ASP A 78 -67.54 -33.30 -1.39
N GLY A 79 -68.21 -32.18 -1.12
CA GLY A 79 -69.29 -32.12 -0.13
C GLY A 79 -68.85 -32.12 1.34
N ARG A 80 -67.54 -31.96 1.59
CA ARG A 80 -66.97 -31.96 2.94
C ARG A 80 -66.95 -30.55 3.56
N GLY A 81 -67.71 -29.63 3.03
CA GLY A 81 -67.74 -28.21 3.47
C GLY A 81 -68.17 -27.97 4.92
N GLY A 82 -68.77 -29.00 5.61
CA GLY A 82 -69.11 -28.95 7.03
C GLY A 82 -68.07 -29.54 7.98
N GLU A 83 -66.95 -30.09 7.46
CA GLU A 83 -65.93 -30.77 8.26
C GLU A 83 -64.78 -29.79 8.58
N ILE A 84 -64.66 -29.43 9.86
CA ILE A 84 -63.57 -28.55 10.31
C ILE A 84 -62.20 -29.19 10.07
N GLU A 85 -62.06 -30.49 10.16
CA GLU A 85 -60.85 -31.27 9.91
C GLU A 85 -60.28 -31.01 8.50
N ALA A 86 -61.16 -30.99 7.46
CA ALA A 86 -60.75 -30.73 6.08
C ALA A 86 -60.06 -29.34 5.90
N TYR A 87 -60.59 -28.32 6.56
CA TYR A 87 -59.98 -27.00 6.55
C TYR A 87 -58.62 -26.95 7.28
N ILE A 88 -58.51 -27.67 8.42
CA ILE A 88 -57.26 -27.79 9.15
C ILE A 88 -56.19 -28.50 8.30
N GLU A 89 -56.54 -29.58 7.62
CA GLU A 89 -55.64 -30.32 6.71
C GLU A 89 -55.14 -29.42 5.58
N THR A 90 -56.02 -28.61 4.96
CA THR A 90 -55.64 -27.64 3.90
C THR A 90 -54.70 -26.59 4.40
N VAL A 91 -54.93 -26.03 5.58
CA VAL A 91 -54.02 -25.04 6.18
C VAL A 91 -52.65 -25.66 6.50
N LEU A 92 -52.64 -26.85 7.11
CA LEU A 92 -51.39 -27.56 7.45
C LEU A 92 -50.60 -27.94 6.20
N SER A 93 -51.28 -28.41 5.14
CA SER A 93 -50.67 -28.71 3.84
C SER A 93 -50.03 -27.48 3.22
N SER A 94 -50.76 -26.35 3.19
CA SER A 94 -50.27 -25.08 2.64
C SER A 94 -49.07 -24.54 3.40
N ILE A 95 -49.09 -24.62 4.75
CA ILE A 95 -47.95 -24.22 5.59
C ILE A 95 -46.75 -25.13 5.32
N SER A 96 -46.97 -26.46 5.24
CA SER A 96 -45.92 -27.44 4.96
C SER A 96 -45.29 -27.20 3.60
N LEU A 97 -46.08 -26.88 2.58
CA LEU A 97 -45.60 -26.51 1.24
C LEU A 97 -44.79 -25.20 1.27
N ALA A 98 -45.27 -24.20 2.02
CA ALA A 98 -44.56 -22.94 2.16
C ALA A 98 -43.18 -23.13 2.80
N VAL A 99 -43.09 -23.92 3.87
CA VAL A 99 -41.82 -24.22 4.54
C VAL A 99 -40.88 -25.04 3.64
N ALA A 100 -41.40 -26.08 2.98
CA ALA A 100 -40.60 -26.93 2.08
C ALA A 100 -39.99 -26.16 0.88
N ALA A 101 -40.63 -25.09 0.46
CA ALA A 101 -40.18 -24.28 -0.68
C ALA A 101 -39.13 -23.24 -0.33
N ILE A 102 -38.76 -23.04 0.95
CA ILE A 102 -37.73 -22.14 1.38
C ILE A 102 -36.37 -22.83 1.20
N PRO A 103 -35.43 -22.25 0.38
CA PRO A 103 -34.12 -22.84 0.15
C PRO A 103 -33.16 -22.56 1.32
N GLU A 104 -33.38 -23.19 2.48
CA GLU A 104 -32.62 -22.96 3.72
C GLU A 104 -31.13 -23.30 3.61
N GLY A 105 -30.75 -24.23 2.71
CA GLY A 105 -29.35 -24.62 2.49
C GLY A 105 -28.52 -23.62 1.75
N LEU A 106 -29.09 -22.65 1.02
CA LEU A 106 -28.35 -21.75 0.14
C LEU A 106 -27.34 -20.85 0.88
N PRO A 107 -27.69 -20.17 1.99
CA PRO A 107 -26.74 -19.39 2.77
C PRO A 107 -25.60 -20.23 3.36
N ALA A 108 -25.92 -21.45 3.82
CA ALA A 108 -24.92 -22.35 4.38
C ALA A 108 -23.89 -22.79 3.34
N VAL A 109 -24.33 -23.17 2.13
CA VAL A 109 -23.45 -23.57 1.03
C VAL A 109 -22.53 -22.42 0.65
N VAL A 110 -23.04 -21.19 0.51
CA VAL A 110 -22.23 -20.01 0.20
C VAL A 110 -21.15 -19.78 1.27
N THR A 111 -21.53 -19.84 2.54
CA THR A 111 -20.58 -19.67 3.66
C THR A 111 -19.47 -20.73 3.63
N ILE A 112 -19.83 -22.00 3.37
CA ILE A 112 -18.86 -23.10 3.28
C ILE A 112 -17.89 -22.87 2.11
N VAL A 113 -18.40 -22.49 0.93
CA VAL A 113 -17.56 -22.23 -0.26
C VAL A 113 -16.60 -21.07 -0.01
N LEU A 114 -17.07 -19.98 0.59
CA LEU A 114 -16.22 -18.85 0.96
C LEU A 114 -15.16 -19.25 2.00
N ALA A 115 -15.51 -20.06 2.99
CA ALA A 115 -14.57 -20.57 3.99
C ALA A 115 -13.46 -21.42 3.36
N ILE A 116 -13.79 -22.28 2.39
CA ILE A 116 -12.80 -23.05 1.61
C ILE A 116 -11.89 -22.10 0.81
N GLY A 117 -12.46 -21.05 0.23
CA GLY A 117 -11.70 -20.00 -0.46
C GLY A 117 -10.69 -19.33 0.46
N VAL A 118 -11.12 -18.91 1.66
CA VAL A 118 -10.24 -18.35 2.70
C VAL A 118 -9.10 -19.31 3.05
N GLN A 119 -9.39 -20.59 3.27
CA GLN A 119 -8.34 -21.57 3.58
C GLN A 119 -7.27 -21.66 2.50
N LYS A 120 -7.65 -21.58 1.21
CA LYS A 120 -6.71 -21.56 0.10
C LYS A 120 -5.87 -20.28 0.09
N MET A 121 -6.47 -19.14 0.37
CA MET A 121 -5.76 -17.85 0.43
C MET A 121 -4.77 -17.79 1.61
N VAL A 122 -5.16 -18.31 2.78
CA VAL A 122 -4.28 -18.40 3.94
C VAL A 122 -3.05 -19.28 3.65
N LYS A 123 -3.23 -20.38 2.92
CA LYS A 123 -2.09 -21.21 2.47
C LYS A 123 -1.15 -20.48 1.52
N ALA A 124 -1.64 -19.44 0.83
CA ALA A 124 -0.85 -18.54 0.00
C ALA A 124 -0.34 -17.29 0.77
N ASN A 125 -0.25 -17.36 2.11
CA ASN A 125 0.19 -16.28 3.00
C ASN A 125 -0.65 -14.99 2.90
N THR A 126 -1.93 -15.09 2.53
CA THR A 126 -2.84 -13.95 2.47
C THR A 126 -3.59 -13.80 3.79
N ILE A 127 -3.64 -12.59 4.34
CA ILE A 127 -4.45 -12.28 5.53
C ILE A 127 -5.83 -11.82 5.07
N VAL A 128 -6.85 -12.63 5.35
CA VAL A 128 -8.24 -12.31 5.06
C VAL A 128 -8.95 -11.88 6.33
N ARG A 129 -9.44 -10.64 6.37
CA ARG A 129 -10.15 -10.10 7.54
C ARG A 129 -11.65 -10.38 7.50
N LYS A 130 -12.27 -10.42 6.31
CA LYS A 130 -13.71 -10.59 6.11
C LYS A 130 -13.96 -11.63 5.03
N LEU A 131 -14.91 -12.56 5.27
CA LEU A 131 -15.31 -13.59 4.30
C LEU A 131 -15.75 -13.02 2.94
N PRO A 132 -16.54 -11.93 2.88
CA PRO A 132 -16.95 -11.33 1.61
C PRO A 132 -15.79 -10.86 0.73
N SER A 133 -14.62 -10.53 1.31
CA SER A 133 -13.44 -10.06 0.56
C SER A 133 -12.92 -11.11 -0.43
N VAL A 134 -13.13 -12.41 -0.16
CA VAL A 134 -12.72 -13.50 -1.06
C VAL A 134 -13.50 -13.45 -2.37
N GLU A 135 -14.80 -13.22 -2.28
CA GLU A 135 -15.69 -13.08 -3.44
C GLU A 135 -15.33 -11.82 -4.24
N THR A 136 -15.22 -10.68 -3.55
CA THR A 136 -14.88 -9.40 -4.19
C THR A 136 -13.56 -9.51 -4.94
N LEU A 137 -12.53 -10.12 -4.35
CA LEU A 137 -11.24 -10.33 -5.01
C LEU A 137 -11.36 -11.21 -6.27
N GLY A 138 -12.22 -12.25 -6.23
CA GLY A 138 -12.45 -13.13 -7.39
C GLY A 138 -13.26 -12.49 -8.53
N ALA A 139 -14.00 -11.41 -8.25
CA ALA A 139 -14.90 -10.74 -9.18
C ALA A 139 -14.35 -9.40 -9.71
N VAL A 140 -13.15 -8.98 -9.31
CA VAL A 140 -12.58 -7.71 -9.77
C VAL A 140 -12.23 -7.77 -11.26
N SER A 141 -12.57 -6.72 -11.98
CA SER A 141 -12.20 -6.49 -13.38
C SER A 141 -11.05 -5.49 -13.53
N VAL A 142 -10.78 -4.68 -12.49
CA VAL A 142 -9.74 -3.66 -12.47
C VAL A 142 -8.98 -3.76 -11.16
N VAL A 143 -7.65 -3.82 -11.24
CA VAL A 143 -6.75 -3.80 -10.09
C VAL A 143 -5.99 -2.47 -10.10
N CYS A 144 -6.23 -1.63 -9.08
CA CYS A 144 -5.46 -0.42 -8.85
C CYS A 144 -4.34 -0.75 -7.86
N SER A 145 -3.08 -0.59 -8.29
CA SER A 145 -1.92 -0.87 -7.46
C SER A 145 -1.08 0.38 -7.26
N ASP A 146 -0.65 0.64 -6.03
CA ASP A 146 0.39 1.62 -5.78
C ASP A 146 1.73 1.09 -6.30
N LYS A 147 2.61 2.00 -6.71
CA LYS A 147 3.95 1.66 -7.20
C LYS A 147 4.88 1.31 -6.03
N THR A 148 4.96 2.21 -5.05
CA THR A 148 6.00 2.18 -4.02
C THR A 148 5.67 1.19 -2.90
N GLY A 149 6.55 0.21 -2.68
CA GLY A 149 6.35 -0.83 -1.67
C GLY A 149 5.34 -1.92 -2.04
N THR A 150 4.70 -1.82 -3.22
CA THR A 150 3.75 -2.82 -3.74
C THR A 150 4.30 -3.46 -5.01
N LEU A 151 4.48 -2.68 -6.08
CA LEU A 151 5.13 -3.14 -7.31
C LEU A 151 6.66 -3.08 -7.21
N THR A 152 7.17 -2.27 -6.30
CA THR A 152 8.59 -2.14 -6.00
C THR A 152 8.84 -2.49 -4.53
N GLN A 153 10.09 -2.78 -4.19
CA GLN A 153 10.50 -3.13 -2.83
C GLN A 153 10.72 -1.90 -1.91
N ASN A 154 10.41 -0.70 -2.38
CA ASN A 154 10.79 0.56 -1.71
C ASN A 154 12.29 0.63 -1.37
N LYS A 155 13.12 0.00 -2.22
CA LYS A 155 14.57 -0.06 -2.09
C LYS A 155 15.20 0.53 -3.35
N MET A 156 15.95 1.60 -3.18
CA MET A 156 16.74 2.20 -4.25
C MET A 156 18.13 1.53 -4.31
N THR A 157 18.67 1.44 -5.51
CA THR A 157 20.01 0.90 -5.74
C THR A 157 20.63 1.66 -6.91
N VAL A 158 21.88 2.07 -6.77
CA VAL A 158 22.64 2.65 -7.88
C VAL A 158 22.99 1.51 -8.85
N VAL A 159 22.51 1.61 -10.08
CA VAL A 159 22.74 0.59 -11.12
C VAL A 159 23.82 1.02 -12.12
N GLU A 160 23.96 2.32 -12.32
CA GLU A 160 24.96 2.94 -13.22
C GLU A 160 25.52 4.21 -12.60
N ALA A 161 26.77 4.51 -12.88
CA ALA A 161 27.40 5.77 -12.54
C ALA A 161 28.10 6.36 -13.77
N TYR A 162 28.00 7.67 -13.95
CA TYR A 162 28.75 8.38 -14.98
C TYR A 162 29.94 9.10 -14.35
N ALA A 163 31.13 8.75 -14.77
CA ALA A 163 32.35 9.42 -14.34
C ALA A 163 33.38 9.40 -15.47
N ASP A 164 34.10 10.49 -15.63
CA ASP A 164 35.22 10.61 -16.57
C ASP A 164 34.86 10.27 -18.03
N GLY A 165 33.66 10.72 -18.48
CA GLY A 165 33.17 10.50 -19.83
C GLY A 165 32.63 9.08 -20.10
N LYS A 166 32.52 8.23 -19.07
CA LYS A 166 32.09 6.83 -19.20
C LYS A 166 30.92 6.52 -18.29
N ILE A 167 30.02 5.67 -18.79
CA ILE A 167 28.99 5.02 -17.99
C ILE A 167 29.58 3.72 -17.46
N ILE A 168 29.48 3.48 -16.17
CA ILE A 168 30.01 2.32 -15.46
C ILE A 168 28.82 1.56 -14.85
N ASP A 169 28.63 0.33 -15.23
CA ASP A 169 27.62 -0.56 -14.66
C ASP A 169 27.98 -0.96 -13.22
N ARG A 170 26.97 -1.21 -12.39
CA ARG A 170 27.15 -1.65 -11.00
C ARG A 170 28.06 -2.88 -10.88
N LYS A 171 27.94 -3.85 -11.79
CA LYS A 171 28.78 -5.07 -11.79
C LYS A 171 30.28 -4.78 -11.87
N ASP A 172 30.65 -3.61 -12.42
CA ASP A 172 32.02 -3.19 -12.67
C ASP A 172 32.54 -2.24 -11.57
N PHE A 173 31.68 -1.79 -10.61
CA PHE A 173 32.07 -0.81 -9.58
C PHE A 173 33.27 -1.30 -8.76
N ALA A 174 33.25 -2.53 -8.27
CA ALA A 174 34.32 -3.06 -7.43
C ALA A 174 35.67 -3.22 -8.16
N SER A 175 35.63 -3.35 -9.50
CA SER A 175 36.83 -3.50 -10.35
C SER A 175 37.29 -2.18 -10.95
N ALA A 176 36.44 -1.13 -10.91
CA ALA A 176 36.75 0.17 -11.49
C ALA A 176 37.72 0.95 -10.60
N ASP A 177 39.00 0.89 -10.89
CA ASP A 177 40.00 1.74 -10.20
C ASP A 177 40.04 3.12 -10.86
N MET A 178 38.98 3.91 -10.65
CA MET A 178 38.83 5.26 -11.19
C MET A 178 38.74 6.28 -10.05
N PRO A 179 39.73 7.19 -9.92
CA PRO A 179 39.71 8.23 -8.88
C PRO A 179 38.45 9.12 -8.94
N GLN A 180 37.92 9.39 -10.12
CA GLN A 180 36.72 10.21 -10.33
C GLN A 180 35.45 9.50 -9.82
N LEU A 181 35.35 8.19 -10.00
CA LEU A 181 34.25 7.39 -9.47
C LEU A 181 34.29 7.37 -7.94
N LYS A 182 35.49 7.21 -7.37
CA LYS A 182 35.69 7.26 -5.92
C LYS A 182 35.32 8.63 -5.34
N LEU A 183 35.72 9.72 -5.99
CA LEU A 183 35.38 11.08 -5.57
C LEU A 183 33.88 11.34 -5.66
N LEU A 184 33.21 10.83 -6.71
CA LEU A 184 31.76 10.91 -6.85
C LEU A 184 31.06 10.18 -5.68
N ALA A 185 31.45 8.94 -5.41
CA ALA A 185 30.86 8.14 -4.35
C ALA A 185 31.14 8.73 -2.95
N GLU A 186 32.32 9.26 -2.70
CA GLU A 186 32.67 10.00 -1.50
C GLU A 186 31.74 11.20 -1.29
N GLY A 187 31.58 12.04 -2.31
CA GLY A 187 30.71 13.21 -2.26
C GLY A 187 29.24 12.83 -2.02
N MET A 188 28.76 11.79 -2.69
CA MET A 188 27.40 11.28 -2.50
C MET A 188 27.19 10.72 -1.09
N CYS A 189 28.19 10.03 -0.53
CA CYS A 189 28.14 9.48 0.82
C CYS A 189 28.15 10.60 1.89
N LEU A 190 29.06 11.53 1.79
CA LEU A 190 29.21 12.66 2.73
C LEU A 190 28.01 13.63 2.67
N CYS A 191 27.44 13.83 1.47
CA CYS A 191 26.24 14.64 1.29
C CYS A 191 24.95 13.84 1.53
N SER A 192 24.92 12.95 2.50
CA SER A 192 23.76 12.11 2.87
C SER A 192 23.58 12.07 4.37
N ASN A 193 22.31 12.00 4.81
CA ASN A 193 21.95 11.84 6.22
C ASN A 193 21.67 10.37 6.59
N ALA A 194 21.55 9.48 5.59
CA ALA A 194 21.34 8.05 5.81
C ALA A 194 22.56 7.37 6.43
N THR A 195 22.31 6.32 7.21
CA THR A 195 23.33 5.41 7.73
C THR A 195 22.94 3.96 7.39
N VAL A 196 23.96 3.10 7.20
CA VAL A 196 23.79 1.67 6.89
C VAL A 196 24.73 0.77 7.72
N GLU A 197 25.60 1.32 8.53
CA GLU A 197 26.64 0.57 9.26
C GLU A 197 26.12 0.00 10.58
N GLU A 198 25.37 0.76 11.37
CA GLU A 198 24.80 0.34 12.66
C GLU A 198 23.28 0.06 12.58
N GLY A 199 22.73 0.03 11.38
CA GLY A 199 21.32 -0.10 11.05
C GLY A 199 20.99 0.74 9.83
N VAL A 200 19.93 0.37 9.11
CA VAL A 200 19.56 1.07 7.89
C VAL A 200 18.53 2.13 8.24
N TYR A 201 18.95 3.40 8.22
CA TYR A 201 18.08 4.56 8.50
C TYR A 201 18.30 5.66 7.45
N GLY A 202 17.22 6.31 7.04
CA GLY A 202 17.27 7.46 6.11
C GLY A 202 16.35 7.30 4.92
N ASP A 203 16.42 8.26 4.01
CA ASP A 203 15.71 8.22 2.73
C ASP A 203 16.24 7.09 1.84
N PRO A 204 15.37 6.34 1.13
CA PRO A 204 15.80 5.24 0.26
C PRO A 204 16.84 5.64 -0.78
N THR A 205 16.76 6.85 -1.31
CA THR A 205 17.75 7.38 -2.28
C THR A 205 19.11 7.58 -1.60
N GLU A 206 19.13 8.18 -0.42
CA GLU A 206 20.38 8.39 0.34
C GLU A 206 21.00 7.06 0.78
N ILE A 207 20.18 6.10 1.22
CA ILE A 207 20.66 4.74 1.53
C ILE A 207 21.34 4.12 0.31
N ALA A 208 20.78 4.29 -0.89
CA ALA A 208 21.39 3.77 -2.12
C ALA A 208 22.76 4.42 -2.39
N LEU A 209 22.90 5.72 -2.14
CA LEU A 209 24.16 6.44 -2.34
C LEU A 209 25.24 6.04 -1.34
N VAL A 210 24.88 5.83 -0.08
CA VAL A 210 25.80 5.31 0.94
C VAL A 210 26.23 3.89 0.62
N ASN A 211 25.29 3.02 0.20
CA ASN A 211 25.63 1.67 -0.25
C ASN A 211 26.54 1.65 -1.46
N PHE A 212 26.37 2.59 -2.40
CA PHE A 212 27.26 2.73 -3.54
C PHE A 212 28.72 3.03 -3.10
N ALA A 213 28.91 3.92 -2.13
CA ALA A 213 30.23 4.17 -1.58
C ALA A 213 30.82 2.93 -0.87
N MET A 214 30.00 2.16 -0.16
CA MET A 214 30.42 0.90 0.48
C MET A 214 30.82 -0.17 -0.54
N GLU A 215 30.13 -0.27 -1.67
CA GLU A 215 30.51 -1.18 -2.78
C GLU A 215 31.88 -0.83 -3.37
N LEU A 216 32.31 0.43 -3.27
CA LEU A 216 33.65 0.91 -3.63
C LEU A 216 34.67 0.82 -2.48
N GLY A 217 34.30 0.16 -1.37
CA GLY A 217 35.17 -0.05 -0.22
C GLY A 217 35.29 1.14 0.73
N MET A 218 34.42 2.14 0.63
CA MET A 218 34.42 3.32 1.50
C MET A 218 33.34 3.24 2.57
N LYS A 219 33.72 3.42 3.84
CA LYS A 219 32.76 3.47 4.94
C LYS A 219 32.45 4.91 5.30
N LYS A 220 31.19 5.19 5.55
CA LYS A 220 30.72 6.53 5.89
C LYS A 220 31.36 7.05 7.16
N SER A 221 31.47 6.23 8.21
CA SER A 221 32.10 6.58 9.48
C SER A 221 33.57 6.99 9.32
N GLU A 222 34.32 6.33 8.44
CA GLU A 222 35.70 6.65 8.14
C GLU A 222 35.81 7.98 7.37
N LEU A 223 34.93 8.19 6.37
CA LEU A 223 34.87 9.42 5.59
C LEU A 223 34.49 10.62 6.43
N GLU A 224 33.50 10.50 7.31
CA GLU A 224 33.08 11.57 8.24
C GLU A 224 34.17 11.90 9.28
N SER A 225 34.92 10.92 9.72
CA SER A 225 36.06 11.12 10.62
C SER A 225 37.20 11.88 9.93
N ALA A 226 37.48 11.55 8.67
CA ALA A 226 38.52 12.25 7.86
C ALA A 226 38.07 13.65 7.37
N SER A 227 36.80 13.84 7.21
CA SER A 227 36.17 15.06 6.72
C SER A 227 34.89 15.38 7.52
N PRO A 228 35.02 15.90 8.75
CA PRO A 228 33.86 16.21 9.58
C PRO A 228 32.96 17.26 8.94
N ARG A 229 31.64 17.02 9.03
CA ARG A 229 30.64 17.99 8.58
C ARG A 229 30.62 19.19 9.53
N VAL A 230 30.76 20.38 9.00
CA VAL A 230 30.81 21.64 9.76
C VAL A 230 29.61 22.55 9.49
N ASP A 231 28.93 22.35 8.35
CA ASP A 231 27.74 23.13 7.98
C ASP A 231 26.89 22.35 6.97
N GLU A 232 25.63 22.72 6.82
CA GLU A 232 24.75 22.14 5.80
C GLU A 232 23.67 23.12 5.33
N LEU A 233 23.28 22.95 4.06
CA LEU A 233 22.06 23.46 3.49
C LEU A 233 21.19 22.25 3.17
N PRO A 234 20.13 21.97 3.96
CA PRO A 234 19.28 20.81 3.78
C PRO A 234 18.65 20.77 2.40
N PHE A 235 18.10 19.60 2.03
CA PHE A 235 17.34 19.47 0.80
C PHE A 235 16.15 20.44 0.80
N ASP A 236 16.03 21.16 -0.29
CA ASP A 236 14.95 22.09 -0.55
C ASP A 236 14.33 21.76 -1.91
N SER A 237 13.00 21.63 -1.95
CA SER A 237 12.27 21.20 -3.15
C SER A 237 12.26 22.25 -4.27
N ASP A 238 12.37 23.55 -3.92
CA ASP A 238 12.42 24.63 -4.91
C ASP A 238 13.82 24.69 -5.53
N ARG A 239 14.83 24.52 -4.70
CA ARG A 239 16.23 24.46 -5.11
C ARG A 239 16.59 23.12 -5.75
N LYS A 240 15.89 22.03 -5.40
CA LYS A 240 16.13 20.64 -5.80
C LYS A 240 17.53 20.11 -5.50
N MET A 241 18.18 20.64 -4.47
CA MET A 241 19.55 20.33 -4.09
C MET A 241 19.71 20.31 -2.58
N MET A 242 20.69 19.53 -2.13
CA MET A 242 21.24 19.53 -0.77
C MET A 242 22.73 19.79 -0.85
N THR A 243 23.27 20.52 0.12
CA THR A 243 24.71 20.79 0.22
C THR A 243 25.20 20.53 1.63
N THR A 244 26.32 19.85 1.77
CA THR A 244 27.03 19.70 3.04
C THR A 244 28.41 20.28 2.94
N VAL A 245 28.89 20.91 4.01
CA VAL A 245 30.23 21.50 4.09
C VAL A 245 31.07 20.73 5.07
N HIS A 246 32.26 20.35 4.66
CA HIS A 246 33.17 19.50 5.42
C HIS A 246 34.53 20.20 5.62
N ALA A 247 35.12 19.94 6.78
CA ALA A 247 36.50 20.40 7.04
C ALA A 247 37.50 19.31 6.61
N ARG A 248 38.43 19.64 5.75
CA ARG A 248 39.50 18.74 5.29
C ARG A 248 40.81 19.50 5.14
N GLU A 249 41.87 19.05 5.82
CA GLU A 249 43.23 19.63 5.71
C GLU A 249 43.24 21.16 5.90
N GLY A 250 42.49 21.67 6.85
CA GLY A 250 42.39 23.11 7.14
C GLY A 250 41.57 23.92 6.13
N LYS A 251 40.97 23.29 5.12
CA LYS A 251 40.07 23.91 4.12
C LYS A 251 38.61 23.44 4.32
N LYS A 252 37.68 24.20 3.78
CA LYS A 252 36.27 23.81 3.70
C LYS A 252 35.97 23.33 2.29
N ILE A 253 35.37 22.16 2.19
CA ILE A 253 34.93 21.54 0.94
C ILE A 253 33.42 21.39 1.01
N GLY A 254 32.69 21.86 -0.02
CA GLY A 254 31.24 21.63 -0.15
C GLY A 254 30.94 20.49 -1.12
N PHE A 255 30.07 19.57 -0.70
CA PHE A 255 29.50 18.59 -1.59
C PHE A 255 28.02 18.93 -1.80
N THR A 256 27.60 18.97 -3.07
CA THR A 256 26.22 19.27 -3.43
C THR A 256 25.67 18.12 -4.28
N LYS A 257 24.52 17.58 -3.88
CA LYS A 257 23.76 16.63 -4.67
C LYS A 257 22.38 17.19 -5.01
N GLY A 258 21.80 16.79 -6.13
CA GLY A 258 20.48 17.24 -6.53
C GLY A 258 20.14 16.86 -7.96
N ALA A 259 19.07 17.46 -8.48
CA ALA A 259 18.66 17.28 -9.87
C ALA A 259 19.71 17.85 -10.83
N LEU A 260 20.04 17.11 -11.87
CA LEU A 260 21.10 17.45 -12.82
C LEU A 260 20.88 18.83 -13.46
N ASP A 261 19.65 19.12 -13.87
CA ASP A 261 19.24 20.40 -14.44
C ASP A 261 19.47 21.59 -13.50
N SER A 262 19.39 21.36 -12.20
CA SER A 262 19.64 22.38 -11.18
C SER A 262 21.12 22.52 -10.87
N ILE A 263 21.86 21.41 -10.76
CA ILE A 263 23.32 21.42 -10.52
C ILE A 263 24.07 22.09 -11.68
N LEU A 264 23.72 21.75 -12.92
CA LEU A 264 24.41 22.32 -14.11
C LEU A 264 24.34 23.83 -14.17
N LYS A 265 23.26 24.47 -13.70
CA LYS A 265 23.13 25.94 -13.65
C LYS A 265 24.17 26.62 -12.75
N HIS A 266 24.74 25.89 -11.81
CA HIS A 266 25.73 26.37 -10.84
C HIS A 266 27.12 25.78 -11.08
N THR A 267 27.27 24.93 -12.12
CA THR A 267 28.53 24.27 -12.45
C THR A 267 29.31 25.09 -13.48
N THR A 268 30.53 25.41 -13.17
CA THR A 268 31.42 26.18 -14.07
C THR A 268 32.51 25.31 -14.70
N HIS A 269 32.85 24.20 -14.08
CA HIS A 269 33.92 23.31 -14.52
C HIS A 269 33.50 21.84 -14.41
N ILE A 270 34.09 20.99 -15.23
CA ILE A 270 33.96 19.54 -15.19
C ILE A 270 35.35 18.91 -15.06
N MET A 271 35.44 17.81 -14.32
CA MET A 271 36.62 16.97 -14.26
C MET A 271 36.53 15.84 -15.31
N GLU A 272 37.50 15.80 -16.19
CA GLU A 272 37.54 14.78 -17.24
C GLU A 272 39.03 14.42 -17.51
N ASN A 273 39.36 13.14 -17.62
CA ASN A 273 40.72 12.61 -17.75
C ASN A 273 41.68 13.14 -16.68
N GLY A 274 41.21 13.33 -15.45
CA GLY A 274 41.97 13.85 -14.33
C GLY A 274 42.27 15.36 -14.40
N ALA A 275 41.80 16.06 -15.41
CA ALA A 275 41.95 17.50 -15.58
C ALA A 275 40.62 18.25 -15.34
N ILE A 276 40.72 19.43 -14.74
CA ILE A 276 39.57 20.31 -14.57
C ILE A 276 39.52 21.26 -15.77
N ARG A 277 38.42 21.27 -16.49
CA ARG A 277 38.17 22.17 -17.62
C ARG A 277 36.86 22.94 -17.44
N PRO A 278 36.72 24.12 -18.03
CA PRO A 278 35.43 24.81 -18.09
C PRO A 278 34.36 23.88 -18.76
N ILE A 279 33.16 23.94 -18.23
CA ILE A 279 32.03 23.27 -18.88
C ILE A 279 31.60 24.07 -20.10
N THR A 280 31.40 23.42 -21.21
CA THR A 280 30.86 23.99 -22.46
C THR A 280 29.53 23.34 -22.79
N ASP A 281 28.70 24.08 -23.53
CA ASP A 281 27.38 23.60 -23.98
C ASP A 281 27.45 22.29 -24.76
#